data_b42ded7ecb0d570e825fee2999dfb7fd
#
_entry.id   b42ded7ecb0d570e825fee2999dfb7fd
#
_cell.length_a   1.000
_cell.length_b   1.000
_cell.length_c   1.000
_cell.angle_alpha   90.00
_cell.angle_beta   90.00
_cell.angle_gamma   90.00
#
_symmetry.space_group_name_H-M   'P 1'
#
loop_
_entity.id
_entity.type
_entity.pdbx_description
1 polymer ?
#
loop_
_entity_poly.entity_id
_entity_poly.type
_entity_poly.pdbx_seq_one_letter_code
_entity_poly.pdbx_strand_id
1 'polypeptide(L)'
;AYLNIKEIIATAKKFNADAIHPGYGFLSENPSLAAASKRAKIKFIGPSERALKVFGDKNAAKELAINLDIPVIQGTTKATSFRQAQNFMKSLKKNSSVLIKASSGGGGRGMRVVSQISELKQSYDRAASEAKASFNSSDLYLEEYLQNYRHIEFQILGDGTGAVSHLHERECSIQRRYQKLIEIAPSPSLSLGLKQKMIDASLALGKKLKYEGLATIEFLVNIEKNDFRFIECNPRLQVEHTVTESVLSVDLVKAQLQIASGKTLEQIKLDQSNIPEPKGYAIQSRVNMETIDSQGNANPGGGKFEIFDLP
;
A
#
# COMPACT_ATOMS: atom_id res chain seq x y z
N ALA A 1 0.64 0.66 -24.51
CA ALA A 1 -0.69 0.04 -24.47
C ALA A 1 -1.28 0.10 -23.04
N TYR A 2 -0.62 -0.49 -22.02
CA TYR A 2 -1.17 -0.66 -20.67
C TYR A 2 -1.42 0.64 -19.87
N LEU A 3 -0.94 1.79 -20.31
CA LEU A 3 -1.19 3.11 -19.71
C LEU A 3 -2.15 3.96 -20.55
N ASN A 4 -2.66 3.46 -21.66
CA ASN A 4 -3.54 4.18 -22.56
C ASN A 4 -5.01 3.82 -22.31
N ILE A 5 -5.69 4.62 -21.49
CA ILE A 5 -7.08 4.39 -21.09
C ILE A 5 -8.00 4.31 -22.33
N LYS A 6 -7.80 5.17 -23.35
CA LYS A 6 -8.64 5.18 -24.55
C LYS A 6 -8.54 3.85 -25.31
N GLU A 7 -7.33 3.32 -25.45
CA GLU A 7 -7.07 2.06 -26.11
C GLU A 7 -7.62 0.86 -25.32
N ILE A 8 -7.49 0.86 -24.00
CA ILE A 8 -8.04 -0.17 -23.10
C ILE A 8 -9.56 -0.23 -23.26
N ILE A 9 -10.25 0.92 -23.20
CA ILE A 9 -11.73 0.98 -23.36
C ILE A 9 -12.15 0.58 -24.78
N ALA A 10 -11.43 1.01 -25.81
CA ALA A 10 -11.73 0.62 -27.19
C ALA A 10 -11.58 -0.90 -27.40
N THR A 11 -10.51 -1.48 -26.83
CA THR A 11 -10.27 -2.93 -26.88
C THR A 11 -11.37 -3.69 -26.13
N ALA A 12 -11.72 -3.27 -24.93
CA ALA A 12 -12.80 -3.90 -24.17
C ALA A 12 -14.14 -3.89 -24.94
N LYS A 13 -14.48 -2.78 -25.58
CA LYS A 13 -15.67 -2.68 -26.45
C LYS A 13 -15.59 -3.58 -27.67
N LYS A 14 -14.43 -3.64 -28.34
CA LYS A 14 -14.20 -4.48 -29.53
C LYS A 14 -14.43 -5.96 -29.22
N PHE A 15 -14.07 -6.40 -28.02
CA PHE A 15 -14.23 -7.80 -27.59
C PHE A 15 -15.51 -8.04 -26.76
N ASN A 16 -16.43 -7.06 -26.69
CA ASN A 16 -17.67 -7.14 -25.92
C ASN A 16 -17.41 -7.56 -24.45
N ALA A 17 -16.35 -7.02 -23.84
CA ALA A 17 -16.02 -7.34 -22.45
C ALA A 17 -17.04 -6.71 -21.48
N ASP A 18 -17.56 -7.49 -20.54
CA ASP A 18 -18.47 -7.04 -19.49
C ASP A 18 -17.74 -6.25 -18.40
N ALA A 19 -16.46 -6.58 -18.17
CA ALA A 19 -15.67 -6.01 -17.10
C ALA A 19 -14.19 -5.87 -17.48
N ILE A 20 -13.49 -5.01 -16.73
CA ILE A 20 -12.03 -4.84 -16.77
C ILE A 20 -11.48 -5.14 -15.39
N HIS A 21 -10.65 -6.19 -15.29
CA HIS A 21 -9.85 -6.45 -14.11
C HIS A 21 -8.48 -5.76 -14.26
N PRO A 22 -8.15 -4.76 -13.41
CA PRO A 22 -6.94 -3.97 -13.59
C PRO A 22 -5.66 -4.68 -13.11
N GLY A 23 -5.78 -5.82 -12.43
CA GLY A 23 -4.67 -6.50 -11.78
C GLY A 23 -4.03 -5.65 -10.67
N TYR A 24 -2.71 -5.58 -10.68
CA TYR A 24 -1.89 -4.68 -9.84
C TYR A 24 -0.85 -3.96 -10.71
N GLY A 25 -0.42 -2.77 -10.29
CA GLY A 25 0.45 -1.91 -11.08
C GLY A 25 -0.32 -1.14 -12.19
N PHE A 26 0.40 -0.53 -13.13
CA PHE A 26 -0.14 0.26 -14.23
C PHE A 26 -1.27 1.21 -13.82
N LEU A 27 -2.50 0.93 -14.25
CA LEU A 27 -3.69 1.76 -14.00
C LEU A 27 -4.62 1.20 -12.91
N SER A 28 -4.18 0.21 -12.13
CA SER A 28 -5.03 -0.42 -11.10
C SER A 28 -5.52 0.55 -10.01
N GLU A 29 -4.75 1.59 -9.74
CA GLU A 29 -5.09 2.66 -8.78
C GLU A 29 -5.55 3.96 -9.47
N ASN A 30 -5.75 3.93 -10.80
CA ASN A 30 -6.05 5.15 -11.56
C ASN A 30 -7.56 5.43 -11.58
N PRO A 31 -8.04 6.52 -10.93
CA PRO A 31 -9.45 6.85 -10.89
C PRO A 31 -10.03 7.18 -12.28
N SER A 32 -9.20 7.62 -13.24
CA SER A 32 -9.65 7.93 -14.59
C SER A 32 -10.00 6.68 -15.39
N LEU A 33 -9.35 5.53 -15.15
CA LEU A 33 -9.73 4.26 -15.76
C LEU A 33 -11.09 3.79 -15.22
N ALA A 34 -11.30 3.82 -13.90
CA ALA A 34 -12.58 3.48 -13.29
C ALA A 34 -13.72 4.37 -13.82
N ALA A 35 -13.49 5.69 -13.93
CA ALA A 35 -14.45 6.63 -14.48
C ALA A 35 -14.74 6.37 -15.99
N ALA A 36 -13.70 6.04 -16.77
CA ALA A 36 -13.86 5.73 -18.20
C ALA A 36 -14.63 4.43 -18.42
N SER A 37 -14.34 3.39 -17.61
CA SER A 37 -15.08 2.12 -17.62
C SER A 37 -16.56 2.34 -17.33
N LYS A 38 -16.87 3.11 -16.27
CA LYS A 38 -18.26 3.46 -15.92
C LYS A 38 -19.00 4.18 -17.07
N ARG A 39 -18.36 5.17 -17.71
CA ARG A 39 -18.94 5.86 -18.88
C ARG A 39 -19.17 4.92 -20.06
N ALA A 40 -18.29 3.93 -20.22
CA ALA A 40 -18.41 2.92 -21.27
C ALA A 40 -19.42 1.81 -20.95
N LYS A 41 -20.04 1.80 -19.76
CA LYS A 41 -20.89 0.74 -19.22
C LYS A 41 -20.18 -0.61 -19.09
N ILE A 42 -18.87 -0.57 -18.84
CA ILE A 42 -18.03 -1.74 -18.58
C ILE A 42 -17.71 -1.72 -17.08
N LYS A 43 -17.92 -2.83 -16.37
CA LYS A 43 -17.62 -2.91 -14.93
C LYS A 43 -16.11 -2.81 -14.69
N PHE A 44 -15.69 -1.86 -13.87
CA PHE A 44 -14.32 -1.86 -13.31
C PHE A 44 -14.31 -2.76 -12.08
N ILE A 45 -13.46 -3.81 -12.09
CA ILE A 45 -13.34 -4.74 -10.97
C ILE A 45 -12.36 -4.15 -9.96
N GLY A 46 -12.89 -3.44 -9.00
CA GLY A 46 -12.13 -2.69 -8.01
C GLY A 46 -12.97 -1.61 -7.35
N PRO A 47 -12.33 -0.73 -6.57
CA PRO A 47 -13.04 0.28 -5.79
C PRO A 47 -13.62 1.40 -6.67
N SER A 48 -14.51 2.17 -6.06
CA SER A 48 -15.09 3.34 -6.69
C SER A 48 -14.04 4.41 -7.03
N GLU A 49 -14.33 5.26 -8.02
CA GLU A 49 -13.51 6.42 -8.38
C GLU A 49 -13.18 7.29 -7.14
N ARG A 50 -14.15 7.47 -6.23
CA ARG A 50 -13.97 8.21 -4.98
C ARG A 50 -12.94 7.55 -4.06
N ALA A 51 -13.05 6.24 -3.87
CA ALA A 51 -12.09 5.51 -3.02
C ALA A 51 -10.69 5.52 -3.62
N LEU A 52 -10.55 5.37 -4.94
CA LEU A 52 -9.28 5.50 -5.65
C LEU A 52 -8.66 6.89 -5.48
N LYS A 53 -9.45 7.96 -5.56
CA LYS A 53 -8.96 9.33 -5.34
C LYS A 53 -8.48 9.56 -3.91
N VAL A 54 -9.22 9.07 -2.91
CA VAL A 54 -8.86 9.26 -1.50
C VAL A 54 -7.63 8.45 -1.14
N PHE A 55 -7.59 7.17 -1.47
CA PHE A 55 -6.47 6.31 -1.10
C PHE A 55 -5.24 6.47 -2.00
N GLY A 56 -5.40 6.92 -3.24
CA GLY A 56 -4.30 7.24 -4.15
C GLY A 56 -3.59 8.57 -3.82
N ASP A 57 -4.21 9.43 -3.02
CA ASP A 57 -3.59 10.65 -2.48
C ASP A 57 -3.18 10.42 -1.02
N LYS A 58 -1.86 10.39 -0.77
CA LYS A 58 -1.31 10.13 0.57
C LYS A 58 -1.79 11.11 1.63
N ASN A 59 -2.01 12.37 1.25
CA ASN A 59 -2.49 13.40 2.18
C ASN A 59 -3.98 13.20 2.49
N ALA A 60 -4.80 12.92 1.47
CA ALA A 60 -6.22 12.63 1.65
C ALA A 60 -6.43 11.35 2.49
N ALA A 61 -5.65 10.30 2.25
CA ALA A 61 -5.70 9.08 3.05
C ALA A 61 -5.30 9.33 4.51
N LYS A 62 -4.25 10.12 4.74
CA LYS A 62 -3.79 10.50 6.08
C LYS A 62 -4.80 11.38 6.79
N GLU A 63 -5.42 12.34 6.11
CA GLU A 63 -6.48 13.18 6.66
C GLU A 63 -7.71 12.34 7.03
N LEU A 64 -8.09 11.39 6.19
CA LEU A 64 -9.16 10.45 6.49
C LEU A 64 -8.85 9.63 7.76
N ALA A 65 -7.61 9.13 7.89
CA ALA A 65 -7.18 8.38 9.07
C ALA A 65 -7.23 9.24 10.34
N ILE A 66 -6.76 10.50 10.29
CA ILE A 66 -6.84 11.45 11.41
C ILE A 66 -8.28 11.70 11.81
N ASN A 67 -9.19 11.90 10.86
CA ASN A 67 -10.63 12.13 11.12
C ASN A 67 -11.36 10.91 11.70
N LEU A 68 -10.71 9.75 11.69
CA LEU A 68 -11.18 8.50 12.29
C LEU A 68 -10.38 8.13 13.55
N ASP A 69 -9.63 9.06 14.14
CA ASP A 69 -8.77 8.87 15.31
C ASP A 69 -7.72 7.75 15.15
N ILE A 70 -7.35 7.45 13.90
CA ILE A 70 -6.32 6.45 13.60
C ILE A 70 -4.94 7.12 13.69
N PRO A 71 -4.01 6.56 14.49
CA PRO A 71 -2.68 7.11 14.61
C PRO A 71 -1.92 7.13 13.28
N VAL A 72 -1.34 8.27 12.93
CA VAL A 72 -0.55 8.46 11.69
C VAL A 72 0.88 8.87 12.01
N ILE A 73 1.79 8.71 11.05
CA ILE A 73 3.15 9.23 11.16
C ILE A 73 3.09 10.76 11.16
N GLN A 74 3.76 11.40 12.13
CA GLN A 74 3.89 12.86 12.12
C GLN A 74 4.65 13.32 10.88
N GLY A 75 4.18 14.38 10.24
CA GLY A 75 4.84 14.87 9.02
C GLY A 75 4.16 16.12 8.47
N THR A 76 4.79 16.67 7.44
CA THR A 76 4.25 17.80 6.68
C THR A 76 3.26 17.28 5.62
N THR A 77 2.21 18.02 5.35
CA THR A 77 1.13 17.62 4.42
C THR A 77 1.23 18.30 3.04
N LYS A 78 2.14 19.24 2.87
CA LYS A 78 2.32 20.02 1.62
C LYS A 78 3.79 20.09 1.29
N ALA A 79 4.11 20.51 0.07
CA ALA A 79 5.46 20.87 -0.32
C ALA A 79 6.09 21.77 0.74
N THR A 80 7.22 21.33 1.28
CA THR A 80 7.80 21.87 2.50
C THR A 80 9.07 22.64 2.16
N SER A 81 9.09 23.93 2.43
CA SER A 81 10.30 24.73 2.31
C SER A 81 11.36 24.30 3.34
N PHE A 82 12.63 24.62 3.09
CA PHE A 82 13.72 24.30 4.02
C PHE A 82 13.47 24.85 5.44
N ARG A 83 12.94 26.07 5.56
CA ARG A 83 12.59 26.66 6.87
C ARG A 83 11.51 25.86 7.59
N GLN A 84 10.51 25.39 6.88
CA GLN A 84 9.46 24.53 7.46
C GLN A 84 10.04 23.15 7.85
N ALA A 85 10.96 22.60 7.03
CA ALA A 85 11.67 21.37 7.36
C ALA A 85 12.48 21.48 8.66
N GLN A 86 13.19 22.60 8.84
CA GLN A 86 13.91 22.87 10.10
C GLN A 86 12.96 22.97 11.29
N ASN A 87 11.87 23.69 11.14
CA ASN A 87 10.88 23.83 12.23
C ASN A 87 10.24 22.50 12.58
N PHE A 88 9.90 21.70 11.58
CA PHE A 88 9.35 20.36 11.79
C PHE A 88 10.34 19.47 12.55
N MET A 89 11.61 19.40 12.12
CA MET A 89 12.61 18.60 12.81
C MET A 89 12.83 19.06 14.27
N LYS A 90 12.79 20.37 14.53
CA LYS A 90 12.89 20.91 15.90
C LYS A 90 11.67 20.63 16.75
N SER A 91 10.49 20.41 16.17
CA SER A 91 9.24 20.10 16.89
C SER A 91 9.14 18.65 17.33
N LEU A 92 9.95 17.76 16.75
CA LEU A 92 9.99 16.37 17.13
C LEU A 92 10.66 16.15 18.49
N LYS A 93 10.46 14.99 19.08
CA LYS A 93 11.13 14.59 20.33
C LYS A 93 12.64 14.62 20.13
N LYS A 94 13.38 14.92 21.19
CA LYS A 94 14.86 14.88 21.20
C LYS A 94 15.33 13.51 20.68
N ASN A 95 16.32 13.54 19.78
CA ASN A 95 16.89 12.36 19.12
C ASN A 95 15.96 11.68 18.08
N SER A 96 14.83 12.28 17.70
CA SER A 96 14.07 11.81 16.54
C SER A 96 14.80 12.17 15.25
N SER A 97 14.70 11.29 14.27
CA SER A 97 15.18 11.52 12.90
C SER A 97 14.01 11.89 11.99
N VAL A 98 14.29 12.55 10.90
CA VAL A 98 13.29 12.83 9.86
C VAL A 98 13.60 12.05 8.59
N LEU A 99 12.57 11.66 7.89
CA LEU A 99 12.63 11.10 6.56
C LEU A 99 12.16 12.15 5.56
N ILE A 100 13.07 12.57 4.67
CA ILE A 100 12.75 13.45 3.54
C ILE A 100 12.27 12.58 2.39
N LYS A 101 11.15 12.96 1.76
CA LYS A 101 10.54 12.24 0.63
C LYS A 101 10.20 13.20 -0.49
N ALA A 102 10.40 12.77 -1.74
CA ALA A 102 9.87 13.50 -2.91
C ALA A 102 8.35 13.28 -3.02
N SER A 103 7.59 14.34 -3.27
CA SER A 103 6.12 14.30 -3.39
C SER A 103 5.64 13.38 -4.51
N SER A 104 6.38 13.34 -5.62
CA SER A 104 6.09 12.50 -6.78
C SER A 104 6.82 11.16 -6.75
N GLY A 105 7.56 10.84 -5.68
CA GLY A 105 8.36 9.63 -5.54
C GLY A 105 7.55 8.43 -5.06
N GLY A 106 7.94 7.23 -5.54
CA GLY A 106 7.40 5.95 -5.11
C GLY A 106 8.50 4.89 -5.02
N GLY A 107 8.24 3.77 -4.32
CA GLY A 107 9.17 2.64 -4.24
C GLY A 107 10.52 2.96 -3.58
N GLY A 108 10.56 3.89 -2.63
CA GLY A 108 11.78 4.21 -1.87
C GLY A 108 12.79 5.12 -2.56
N ARG A 109 12.55 5.55 -3.80
CA ARG A 109 13.45 6.46 -4.52
C ARG A 109 13.32 7.89 -4.00
N GLY A 110 14.46 8.59 -3.83
CA GLY A 110 14.49 9.97 -3.36
C GLY A 110 14.17 10.13 -1.88
N MET A 111 14.34 9.06 -1.07
CA MET A 111 14.16 9.10 0.37
C MET A 111 15.51 9.23 1.10
N ARG A 112 15.55 10.11 2.12
CA ARG A 112 16.76 10.35 2.93
C ARG A 112 16.40 10.47 4.40
N VAL A 113 17.10 9.71 5.23
CA VAL A 113 17.00 9.83 6.69
C VAL A 113 18.01 10.88 7.16
N VAL A 114 17.56 11.78 8.02
CA VAL A 114 18.38 12.83 8.62
C VAL A 114 18.20 12.79 10.13
N SER A 115 19.29 12.53 10.84
CA SER A 115 19.28 12.40 12.31
C SER A 115 19.79 13.65 13.02
N GLN A 116 20.56 14.50 12.32
CA GLN A 116 21.13 15.72 12.90
C GLN A 116 20.70 16.96 12.11
N ILE A 117 20.31 18.00 12.82
CA ILE A 117 19.86 19.27 12.21
C ILE A 117 20.93 19.92 11.32
N SER A 118 22.23 19.69 11.62
CA SER A 118 23.37 20.15 10.83
C SER A 118 23.42 19.54 9.42
N GLU A 119 22.91 18.30 9.26
CA GLU A 119 22.89 17.56 7.99
C GLU A 119 21.65 17.90 7.14
N LEU A 120 20.63 18.53 7.76
CA LEU A 120 19.33 18.74 7.11
C LEU A 120 19.44 19.52 5.82
N LYS A 121 20.27 20.61 5.79
CA LYS A 121 20.39 21.46 4.60
C LYS A 121 20.94 20.69 3.40
N GLN A 122 22.04 19.98 3.60
CA GLN A 122 22.67 19.20 2.53
C GLN A 122 21.75 18.08 2.02
N SER A 123 21.09 17.39 2.94
CA SER A 123 20.18 16.28 2.61
C SER A 123 18.93 16.79 1.89
N TYR A 124 18.40 17.94 2.30
CA TYR A 124 17.25 18.57 1.66
C TYR A 124 17.58 19.00 0.22
N ASP A 125 18.70 19.68 0.00
CA ASP A 125 19.09 20.16 -1.32
C ASP A 125 19.36 18.99 -2.29
N ARG A 126 20.01 17.94 -1.82
CA ARG A 126 20.23 16.71 -2.60
C ARG A 126 18.91 16.05 -2.98
N ALA A 127 17.99 15.89 -2.00
CA ALA A 127 16.69 15.29 -2.27
C ALA A 127 15.88 16.12 -3.28
N ALA A 128 15.90 17.46 -3.18
CA ALA A 128 15.22 18.34 -4.12
C ALA A 128 15.80 18.22 -5.54
N SER A 129 17.14 18.17 -5.68
CA SER A 129 17.81 17.99 -6.96
C SER A 129 17.48 16.64 -7.62
N GLU A 130 17.54 15.56 -6.85
CA GLU A 130 17.18 14.23 -7.33
C GLU A 130 15.70 14.11 -7.73
N ALA A 131 14.80 14.71 -6.93
CA ALA A 131 13.39 14.76 -7.25
C ALA A 131 13.13 15.54 -8.56
N LYS A 132 13.82 16.66 -8.74
CA LYS A 132 13.74 17.45 -9.99
C LYS A 132 14.20 16.64 -11.20
N ALA A 133 15.32 15.93 -11.07
CA ALA A 133 15.88 15.13 -12.16
C ALA A 133 14.98 13.91 -12.51
N SER A 134 14.40 13.24 -11.48
CA SER A 134 13.65 12.00 -11.68
C SER A 134 12.17 12.22 -11.98
N PHE A 135 11.56 13.29 -11.43
CA PHE A 135 10.11 13.48 -11.46
C PHE A 135 9.69 14.86 -11.99
N ASN A 136 10.65 15.68 -12.42
CA ASN A 136 10.44 17.06 -12.87
C ASN A 136 9.77 17.98 -11.82
N SER A 137 9.76 17.59 -10.54
CA SER A 137 9.30 18.39 -9.40
C SER A 137 10.32 18.32 -8.28
N SER A 138 10.59 19.45 -7.62
CA SER A 138 11.45 19.53 -6.44
C SER A 138 10.67 19.52 -5.13
N ASP A 139 9.38 19.24 -5.17
CA ASP A 139 8.51 19.24 -4.01
C ASP A 139 8.87 18.09 -3.06
N LEU A 140 9.21 18.47 -1.84
CA LEU A 140 9.57 17.52 -0.78
C LEU A 140 8.57 17.65 0.37
N TYR A 141 8.39 16.57 1.09
CA TYR A 141 7.74 16.56 2.39
C TYR A 141 8.57 15.75 3.38
N LEU A 142 8.34 15.98 4.65
CA LEU A 142 9.07 15.34 5.73
C LEU A 142 8.13 14.54 6.62
N GLU A 143 8.62 13.41 7.09
CA GLU A 143 7.96 12.61 8.12
C GLU A 143 8.94 12.26 9.24
N GLU A 144 8.43 12.04 10.45
CA GLU A 144 9.22 11.44 11.52
C GLU A 144 9.70 10.06 11.07
N TYR A 145 11.00 9.82 11.18
CA TYR A 145 11.57 8.50 10.89
C TYR A 145 11.42 7.59 12.10
N LEU A 146 10.59 6.59 11.96
CA LEU A 146 10.30 5.62 13.02
C LEU A 146 11.30 4.46 12.97
N GLN A 147 12.12 4.32 14.00
CA GLN A 147 13.08 3.22 14.15
C GLN A 147 12.46 2.05 14.92
N ASN A 148 12.89 0.83 14.61
CA ASN A 148 12.43 -0.40 15.24
C ASN A 148 10.92 -0.65 15.08
N TYR A 149 10.37 -0.24 13.93
CA TYR A 149 9.01 -0.54 13.55
C TYR A 149 8.99 -1.67 12.51
N ARG A 150 8.02 -2.56 12.66
CA ARG A 150 7.69 -3.60 11.68
C ARG A 150 6.67 -3.06 10.69
N HIS A 151 6.66 -3.63 9.49
CA HIS A 151 5.66 -3.33 8.48
C HIS A 151 4.61 -4.44 8.49
N ILE A 152 3.42 -4.12 8.97
CA ILE A 152 2.27 -5.02 9.03
C ILE A 152 1.16 -4.43 8.17
N GLU A 153 0.46 -5.30 7.46
CA GLU A 153 -0.65 -4.88 6.61
C GLU A 153 -1.88 -5.76 6.82
N PHE A 154 -3.06 -5.18 6.70
CA PHE A 154 -4.33 -5.88 6.80
C PHE A 154 -5.03 -5.96 5.45
N GLN A 155 -5.40 -7.18 5.04
CA GLN A 155 -6.26 -7.38 3.90
C GLN A 155 -7.69 -7.03 4.27
N ILE A 156 -8.35 -6.17 3.48
CA ILE A 156 -9.79 -5.94 3.61
C ILE A 156 -10.51 -6.27 2.30
N LEU A 157 -11.79 -6.61 2.43
CA LEU A 157 -12.73 -6.81 1.33
C LEU A 157 -14.04 -6.10 1.67
N GLY A 158 -14.55 -5.30 0.74
CA GLY A 158 -15.83 -4.62 0.88
C GLY A 158 -16.75 -4.92 -0.30
N ASP A 159 -18.06 -4.80 -0.10
CA ASP A 159 -19.07 -5.07 -1.14
C ASP A 159 -19.76 -3.80 -1.68
N GLY A 160 -19.29 -2.62 -1.28
CA GLY A 160 -19.85 -1.34 -1.71
C GLY A 160 -21.12 -0.91 -0.97
N THR A 161 -21.77 -1.76 -0.19
CA THR A 161 -22.95 -1.40 0.64
C THR A 161 -22.57 -0.64 1.91
N GLY A 162 -21.33 -0.84 2.38
CA GLY A 162 -20.80 -0.39 3.66
C GLY A 162 -20.35 -1.57 4.53
N ALA A 163 -20.69 -2.81 4.16
CA ALA A 163 -20.11 -3.98 4.77
C ALA A 163 -18.65 -4.14 4.33
N VAL A 164 -17.77 -4.37 5.29
CA VAL A 164 -16.32 -4.58 5.09
C VAL A 164 -15.85 -5.64 6.06
N SER A 165 -15.09 -6.59 5.58
CA SER A 165 -14.43 -7.63 6.37
C SER A 165 -12.91 -7.48 6.27
N HIS A 166 -12.18 -7.82 7.35
CA HIS A 166 -10.75 -8.06 7.27
C HIS A 166 -10.48 -9.55 7.03
N LEU A 167 -9.40 -9.84 6.33
CA LEU A 167 -8.93 -11.20 6.07
C LEU A 167 -7.52 -11.38 6.66
N HIS A 168 -7.38 -11.00 7.90
CA HIS A 168 -6.16 -11.03 8.70
C HIS A 168 -5.00 -10.21 8.12
N GLU A 169 -3.86 -10.32 8.76
CA GLU A 169 -2.66 -9.54 8.47
C GLU A 169 -1.56 -10.33 7.79
N ARG A 170 -0.64 -9.56 7.19
CA ARG A 170 0.65 -10.03 6.68
C ARG A 170 1.79 -9.24 7.32
N GLU A 171 2.87 -9.92 7.62
CA GLU A 171 4.14 -9.33 8.04
C GLU A 171 5.01 -9.09 6.81
N CYS A 172 5.40 -7.84 6.56
CA CYS A 172 6.16 -7.41 5.39
C CYS A 172 7.46 -6.67 5.77
N SER A 173 8.02 -6.93 6.94
CA SER A 173 9.18 -6.20 7.48
C SER A 173 10.49 -6.55 6.80
N ILE A 174 10.59 -7.72 6.13
CA ILE A 174 11.79 -8.12 5.42
C ILE A 174 11.81 -7.44 4.06
N GLN A 175 12.54 -6.33 4.01
CA GLN A 175 12.60 -5.43 2.87
C GLN A 175 14.05 -5.09 2.52
N ARG A 176 14.28 -4.76 1.24
CA ARG A 176 15.51 -4.16 0.78
C ARG A 176 15.20 -2.84 0.09
N ARG A 177 15.77 -1.75 0.58
CA ARG A 177 15.52 -0.38 0.06
C ARG A 177 14.02 -0.07 -0.05
N TYR A 178 13.25 -0.43 1.01
CA TYR A 178 11.79 -0.26 1.10
C TYR A 178 10.97 -1.09 0.09
N GLN A 179 11.58 -2.12 -0.52
CA GLN A 179 10.86 -3.10 -1.34
C GLN A 179 10.71 -4.40 -0.57
N LYS A 180 9.49 -4.89 -0.46
CA LYS A 180 9.16 -6.17 0.19
C LYS A 180 9.90 -7.30 -0.52
N LEU A 181 10.54 -8.19 0.23
CA LEU A 181 11.24 -9.37 -0.27
C LEU A 181 10.62 -10.67 0.22
N ILE A 182 10.18 -10.68 1.48
CA ILE A 182 9.52 -11.83 2.10
C ILE A 182 8.30 -11.30 2.83
N GLU A 183 7.17 -11.93 2.56
CA GLU A 183 5.89 -11.68 3.21
C GLU A 183 5.41 -12.97 3.91
N ILE A 184 4.88 -12.82 5.13
CA ILE A 184 4.44 -13.93 5.99
C ILE A 184 3.02 -13.68 6.45
N ALA A 185 2.15 -14.67 6.37
CA ALA A 185 0.81 -14.64 6.96
C ALA A 185 0.57 -15.87 7.86
N PRO A 186 -0.09 -15.67 9.02
CA PRO A 186 -0.30 -14.41 9.72
C PRO A 186 1.01 -13.85 10.31
N SER A 187 1.00 -12.62 10.85
CA SER A 187 2.19 -12.07 11.54
C SER A 187 2.48 -12.88 12.81
N PRO A 188 3.72 -13.36 13.00
CA PRO A 188 4.06 -14.18 14.16
C PRO A 188 4.22 -13.40 15.47
N SER A 189 4.16 -12.07 15.43
CA SER A 189 4.63 -11.23 16.53
C SER A 189 3.63 -10.21 17.06
N LEU A 190 2.40 -10.16 16.54
CA LEU A 190 1.37 -9.25 17.04
C LEU A 190 0.69 -9.76 18.30
N SER A 191 0.58 -8.90 19.33
CA SER A 191 -0.31 -9.17 20.46
C SER A 191 -1.77 -9.06 20.02
N LEU A 192 -2.66 -9.84 20.64
CA LEU A 192 -4.09 -9.83 20.32
C LEU A 192 -4.69 -8.42 20.43
N GLY A 193 -4.32 -7.66 21.50
CA GLY A 193 -4.85 -6.33 21.71
C GLY A 193 -4.38 -5.31 20.65
N LEU A 194 -3.13 -5.42 20.17
CA LEU A 194 -2.62 -4.55 19.11
C LEU A 194 -3.25 -4.93 17.77
N LYS A 195 -3.36 -6.22 17.49
CA LYS A 195 -4.04 -6.74 16.30
C LYS A 195 -5.47 -6.22 16.21
N GLN A 196 -6.24 -6.28 17.31
CA GLN A 196 -7.62 -5.80 17.32
C GLN A 196 -7.72 -4.30 17.00
N LYS A 197 -6.88 -3.46 17.60
CA LYS A 197 -6.86 -2.02 17.29
C LYS A 197 -6.58 -1.73 15.80
N MET A 198 -5.70 -2.50 15.18
CA MET A 198 -5.37 -2.36 13.77
C MET A 198 -6.49 -2.88 12.87
N ILE A 199 -7.19 -3.94 13.27
CA ILE A 199 -8.41 -4.43 12.62
C ILE A 199 -9.47 -3.32 12.63
N ASP A 200 -9.75 -2.76 13.81
CA ASP A 200 -10.77 -1.70 13.96
C ASP A 200 -10.44 -0.49 13.08
N ALA A 201 -9.18 -0.07 13.04
CA ALA A 201 -8.70 1.00 12.17
C ALA A 201 -8.91 0.66 10.68
N SER A 202 -8.56 -0.55 10.27
CA SER A 202 -8.69 -1.01 8.88
C SER A 202 -10.15 -1.06 8.43
N LEU A 203 -11.03 -1.59 9.28
CA LEU A 203 -12.47 -1.65 9.02
C LEU A 203 -13.10 -0.26 9.00
N ALA A 204 -12.68 0.66 9.89
CA ALA A 204 -13.19 2.03 9.92
C ALA A 204 -12.89 2.77 8.61
N LEU A 205 -11.66 2.65 8.08
CA LEU A 205 -11.27 3.24 6.78
C LEU A 205 -12.14 2.70 5.63
N GLY A 206 -12.31 1.38 5.56
CA GLY A 206 -13.11 0.74 4.52
C GLY A 206 -14.61 1.12 4.60
N LYS A 207 -15.19 1.06 5.79
CA LYS A 207 -16.61 1.41 6.05
C LYS A 207 -16.91 2.86 5.69
N LYS A 208 -16.00 3.80 6.05
CA LYS A 208 -16.18 5.25 5.77
C LYS A 208 -16.34 5.56 4.28
N LEU A 209 -15.68 4.78 3.43
CA LEU A 209 -15.76 4.95 1.98
C LEU A 209 -16.76 4.02 1.29
N LYS A 210 -17.49 3.19 2.06
CA LYS A 210 -18.31 2.10 1.50
C LYS A 210 -17.52 1.33 0.45
N TYR A 211 -16.36 0.84 0.88
CA TYR A 211 -15.37 0.25 0.00
C TYR A 211 -15.93 -0.93 -0.78
N GLU A 212 -15.55 -1.04 -2.05
CA GLU A 212 -15.90 -2.16 -2.94
C GLU A 212 -14.61 -2.83 -3.46
N GLY A 213 -14.51 -4.15 -3.35
CA GLY A 213 -13.34 -4.92 -3.76
C GLY A 213 -12.29 -5.07 -2.66
N LEU A 214 -11.08 -5.44 -3.08
CA LEU A 214 -9.93 -5.67 -2.20
C LEU A 214 -9.12 -4.40 -1.96
N ALA A 215 -8.66 -4.22 -0.73
CA ALA A 215 -7.61 -3.27 -0.40
C ALA A 215 -6.69 -3.82 0.69
N THR A 216 -5.52 -3.22 0.79
CA THR A 216 -4.57 -3.49 1.85
C THR A 216 -4.29 -2.21 2.61
N ILE A 217 -4.44 -2.25 3.93
CA ILE A 217 -4.16 -1.14 4.85
C ILE A 217 -2.80 -1.40 5.50
N GLU A 218 -1.84 -0.51 5.27
CA GLU A 218 -0.46 -0.68 5.72
C GLU A 218 -0.17 0.14 6.98
N PHE A 219 0.55 -0.47 7.91
CA PHE A 219 0.94 0.13 9.18
C PHE A 219 2.43 -0.09 9.50
N LEU A 220 3.04 0.90 10.15
CA LEU A 220 4.25 0.69 10.93
C LEU A 220 3.87 0.36 12.37
N VAL A 221 4.49 -0.68 12.93
CA VAL A 221 4.13 -1.26 14.22
C VAL A 221 5.36 -1.40 15.10
N ASN A 222 5.32 -0.83 16.29
CA ASN A 222 6.32 -1.07 17.33
C ASN A 222 5.75 -2.05 18.35
N ILE A 223 6.27 -3.27 18.35
CA ILE A 223 5.80 -4.36 19.22
C ILE A 223 6.08 -4.05 20.69
N GLU A 224 7.28 -3.53 21.00
CA GLU A 224 7.70 -3.24 22.38
C GLU A 224 6.86 -2.14 23.01
N LYS A 225 6.54 -1.09 22.22
CA LYS A 225 5.71 0.04 22.67
C LYS A 225 4.21 -0.22 22.56
N ASN A 226 3.81 -1.36 21.99
CA ASN A 226 2.43 -1.71 21.68
C ASN A 226 1.71 -0.58 20.92
N ASP A 227 2.35 -0.05 19.89
CA ASP A 227 1.98 1.15 19.14
C ASP A 227 2.01 0.91 17.64
N PHE A 228 1.14 1.58 16.90
CA PHE A 228 1.08 1.51 15.43
C PHE A 228 0.81 2.87 14.80
N ARG A 229 1.18 3.00 13.53
CA ARG A 229 0.93 4.18 12.70
C ARG A 229 0.47 3.76 11.32
N PHE A 230 -0.65 4.32 10.85
CA PHE A 230 -1.10 4.16 9.48
C PHE A 230 -0.09 4.78 8.51
N ILE A 231 0.23 4.05 7.45
CA ILE A 231 1.13 4.50 6.36
C ILE A 231 0.31 4.89 5.14
N GLU A 232 -0.37 3.90 4.55
CA GLU A 232 -1.10 4.06 3.30
C GLU A 232 -2.14 2.94 3.13
N CYS A 233 -3.02 3.13 2.15
CA CYS A 233 -3.91 2.09 1.66
C CYS A 233 -3.58 1.82 0.19
N ASN A 234 -3.44 0.55 -0.17
CA ASN A 234 -3.35 0.12 -1.55
C ASN A 234 -4.71 -0.36 -2.02
N PRO A 235 -5.46 0.44 -2.80
CA PRO A 235 -6.85 0.15 -3.18
C PRO A 235 -6.94 -0.83 -4.36
N ARG A 236 -6.32 -1.98 -4.24
CA ARG A 236 -6.20 -3.04 -5.26
C ARG A 236 -5.75 -4.37 -4.67
N LEU A 237 -5.73 -5.38 -5.51
CA LEU A 237 -5.04 -6.64 -5.21
C LEU A 237 -3.53 -6.38 -5.02
N GLN A 238 -2.91 -7.04 -4.05
CA GLN A 238 -1.46 -7.02 -3.79
C GLN A 238 -0.78 -8.25 -4.36
N VAL A 239 0.53 -8.16 -4.66
CA VAL A 239 1.33 -9.30 -5.13
C VAL A 239 1.31 -10.42 -4.09
N GLU A 240 1.42 -10.05 -2.83
CA GLU A 240 1.48 -10.92 -1.65
C GLU A 240 0.12 -11.48 -1.17
N HIS A 241 -0.95 -11.32 -1.94
CA HIS A 241 -2.28 -11.83 -1.58
C HIS A 241 -2.30 -13.36 -1.36
N THR A 242 -1.43 -14.08 -2.06
CA THR A 242 -1.39 -15.54 -2.06
C THR A 242 -1.09 -16.15 -0.69
N VAL A 243 -0.31 -15.47 0.18
CA VAL A 243 -0.08 -15.99 1.55
C VAL A 243 -1.36 -15.92 2.40
N THR A 244 -2.20 -14.89 2.18
CA THR A 244 -3.52 -14.81 2.81
C THR A 244 -4.45 -15.91 2.31
N GLU A 245 -4.48 -16.16 0.99
CA GLU A 245 -5.26 -17.24 0.39
C GLU A 245 -4.86 -18.61 0.93
N SER A 246 -3.56 -18.84 1.07
CA SER A 246 -3.02 -20.11 1.56
C SER A 246 -3.45 -20.41 2.99
N VAL A 247 -3.35 -19.43 3.91
CA VAL A 247 -3.68 -19.66 5.32
C VAL A 247 -5.20 -19.69 5.59
N LEU A 248 -6.00 -19.04 4.74
CA LEU A 248 -7.45 -18.96 4.90
C LEU A 248 -8.21 -19.96 4.03
N SER A 249 -7.55 -20.55 3.02
CA SER A 249 -8.21 -21.37 1.98
C SER A 249 -9.32 -20.59 1.25
N VAL A 250 -9.06 -19.30 0.92
CA VAL A 250 -9.97 -18.38 0.24
C VAL A 250 -9.32 -17.91 -1.05
N ASP A 251 -10.05 -17.89 -2.15
CA ASP A 251 -9.63 -17.29 -3.41
C ASP A 251 -10.08 -15.83 -3.46
N LEU A 252 -9.13 -14.90 -3.26
CA LEU A 252 -9.40 -13.47 -3.20
C LEU A 252 -9.78 -12.88 -4.56
N VAL A 253 -9.21 -13.39 -5.64
CA VAL A 253 -9.55 -12.96 -7.00
C VAL A 253 -10.98 -13.36 -7.35
N LYS A 254 -11.37 -14.60 -7.00
CA LYS A 254 -12.75 -15.06 -7.15
C LYS A 254 -13.72 -14.23 -6.32
N ALA A 255 -13.37 -13.91 -5.07
CA ALA A 255 -14.17 -13.05 -4.21
C ALA A 255 -14.36 -11.66 -4.85
N GLN A 256 -13.30 -11.07 -5.39
CA GLN A 256 -13.33 -9.79 -6.09
C GLN A 256 -14.28 -9.81 -7.31
N LEU A 257 -14.22 -10.87 -8.10
CA LEU A 257 -15.12 -11.08 -9.24
C LEU A 257 -16.58 -11.23 -8.80
N GLN A 258 -16.84 -11.96 -7.73
CA GLN A 258 -18.18 -12.14 -7.17
C GLN A 258 -18.77 -10.83 -6.66
N ILE A 259 -17.98 -10.02 -5.93
CA ILE A 259 -18.40 -8.67 -5.50
C ILE A 259 -18.69 -7.79 -6.73
N ALA A 260 -17.80 -7.80 -7.72
CA ALA A 260 -18.01 -7.02 -8.95
C ALA A 260 -19.26 -7.43 -9.72
N SER A 261 -19.69 -8.69 -9.61
CA SER A 261 -20.96 -9.18 -10.18
C SER A 261 -22.20 -8.81 -9.36
N GLY A 262 -22.04 -8.06 -8.25
CA GLY A 262 -23.13 -7.56 -7.42
C GLY A 262 -23.48 -8.43 -6.21
N LYS A 263 -22.68 -9.47 -5.89
CA LYS A 263 -22.89 -10.26 -4.66
C LYS A 263 -22.41 -9.48 -3.44
N THR A 264 -23.09 -9.69 -2.31
CA THR A 264 -22.67 -9.16 -0.99
C THR A 264 -21.66 -10.07 -0.33
N LEU A 265 -20.97 -9.57 0.71
CA LEU A 265 -20.06 -10.36 1.54
C LEU A 265 -20.76 -11.57 2.17
N GLU A 266 -22.00 -11.41 2.62
CA GLU A 266 -22.81 -12.48 3.19
C GLU A 266 -23.11 -13.58 2.16
N GLN A 267 -23.49 -13.21 0.93
CA GLN A 267 -23.78 -14.16 -0.15
C GLN A 267 -22.56 -14.98 -0.58
N ILE A 268 -21.35 -14.45 -0.42
CA ILE A 268 -20.11 -15.17 -0.71
C ILE A 268 -19.48 -15.79 0.53
N LYS A 269 -20.13 -15.70 1.70
CA LYS A 269 -19.70 -16.22 3.00
C LYS A 269 -18.33 -15.66 3.44
N LEU A 270 -18.09 -14.37 3.17
CA LEU A 270 -16.90 -13.63 3.58
C LEU A 270 -17.28 -12.36 4.36
N ASP A 271 -18.47 -12.30 4.94
CA ASP A 271 -18.81 -11.33 5.98
C ASP A 271 -17.97 -11.58 7.23
N GLN A 272 -17.79 -10.58 8.07
CA GLN A 272 -16.83 -10.63 9.18
C GLN A 272 -17.03 -11.81 10.13
N SER A 273 -18.26 -12.28 10.32
CA SER A 273 -18.57 -13.43 11.18
C SER A 273 -18.20 -14.79 10.57
N ASN A 274 -17.98 -14.83 9.27
CA ASN A 274 -17.65 -16.05 8.51
C ASN A 274 -16.21 -16.10 8.00
N ILE A 275 -15.36 -15.13 8.38
CA ILE A 275 -13.93 -15.16 8.00
C ILE A 275 -13.25 -16.34 8.70
N PRO A 276 -12.59 -17.25 7.96
CA PRO A 276 -11.89 -18.39 8.56
C PRO A 276 -10.70 -17.90 9.41
N GLU A 277 -10.42 -18.65 10.48
CA GLU A 277 -9.16 -18.45 11.20
C GLU A 277 -7.98 -18.99 10.39
N PRO A 278 -6.81 -18.33 10.42
CA PRO A 278 -5.62 -18.76 9.71
C PRO A 278 -5.16 -20.16 10.16
N LYS A 279 -4.86 -21.03 9.20
CA LYS A 279 -4.30 -22.36 9.45
C LYS A 279 -2.81 -22.37 9.13
N GLY A 280 -1.98 -22.49 10.15
CA GLY A 280 -0.52 -22.49 10.00
C GLY A 280 0.05 -21.15 9.54
N TYR A 281 1.13 -21.20 8.78
CA TYR A 281 1.83 -20.04 8.21
C TYR A 281 2.07 -20.25 6.71
N ALA A 282 2.00 -19.17 5.95
CA ALA A 282 2.42 -19.14 4.57
C ALA A 282 3.49 -18.05 4.39
N ILE A 283 4.48 -18.33 3.54
CA ILE A 283 5.59 -17.42 3.24
C ILE A 283 5.67 -17.24 1.73
N GLN A 284 5.73 -15.99 1.29
CA GLN A 284 6.04 -15.65 -0.09
C GLN A 284 7.40 -15.01 -0.16
N SER A 285 8.21 -15.43 -1.13
CA SER A 285 9.51 -14.83 -1.44
C SER A 285 9.49 -14.23 -2.82
N ARG A 286 10.03 -13.02 -2.97
CA ARG A 286 10.23 -12.37 -4.27
C ARG A 286 11.63 -12.68 -4.78
N VAL A 287 11.69 -13.48 -5.84
CA VAL A 287 12.95 -13.81 -6.52
C VAL A 287 13.17 -12.81 -7.64
N ASN A 288 14.19 -11.96 -7.51
CA ASN A 288 14.53 -10.94 -8.50
C ASN A 288 15.76 -11.39 -9.31
N MET A 289 15.70 -11.23 -10.63
CA MET A 289 16.86 -11.44 -11.49
C MET A 289 17.76 -10.22 -11.41
N GLU A 290 18.77 -10.28 -10.54
CA GLU A 290 19.70 -9.19 -10.26
C GLU A 290 21.04 -9.72 -9.76
N THR A 291 22.08 -8.92 -9.95
CA THR A 291 23.40 -9.14 -9.34
C THR A 291 23.58 -8.17 -8.17
N ILE A 292 24.21 -8.65 -7.11
CA ILE A 292 24.54 -7.83 -5.93
C ILE A 292 26.04 -7.58 -5.94
N ASP A 293 26.45 -6.30 -5.95
CA ASP A 293 27.87 -5.93 -5.87
C ASP A 293 28.42 -6.09 -4.44
N SER A 294 29.74 -5.91 -4.29
CA SER A 294 30.42 -6.03 -2.99
C SER A 294 29.96 -4.99 -1.94
N GLN A 295 29.24 -3.95 -2.37
CA GLN A 295 28.68 -2.92 -1.50
C GLN A 295 27.20 -3.17 -1.18
N GLY A 296 26.63 -4.30 -1.64
CA GLY A 296 25.22 -4.64 -1.44
C GLY A 296 24.25 -3.91 -2.38
N ASN A 297 24.73 -3.28 -3.47
CA ASN A 297 23.86 -2.68 -4.44
C ASN A 297 23.35 -3.74 -5.42
N ALA A 298 22.04 -3.74 -5.64
CA ALA A 298 21.41 -4.58 -6.64
C ALA A 298 21.41 -3.90 -8.01
N ASN A 299 21.91 -4.61 -9.00
CA ASN A 299 21.86 -4.20 -10.40
C ASN A 299 20.91 -5.15 -11.12
N PRO A 300 19.85 -4.63 -11.79
CA PRO A 300 18.96 -5.48 -12.56
C PRO A 300 19.75 -6.33 -13.56
N GLY A 301 19.59 -7.64 -13.48
CA GLY A 301 20.13 -8.57 -14.44
C GLY A 301 19.18 -8.74 -15.63
N GLY A 302 19.72 -9.06 -16.78
CA GLY A 302 18.99 -9.51 -17.95
C GLY A 302 19.54 -10.86 -18.39
N GLY A 303 18.72 -11.68 -19.06
CA GLY A 303 19.18 -12.97 -19.57
C GLY A 303 18.07 -14.00 -19.67
N LYS A 304 18.46 -15.23 -19.88
CA LYS A 304 17.59 -16.40 -19.93
C LYS A 304 17.89 -17.27 -18.71
N PHE A 305 16.86 -17.76 -18.04
CA PHE A 305 17.03 -18.80 -17.04
C PHE A 305 17.44 -20.10 -17.72
N GLU A 306 18.56 -20.66 -17.32
CA GLU A 306 18.98 -21.99 -17.78
C GLU A 306 18.32 -23.08 -16.94
N ILE A 307 18.17 -22.84 -15.65
CA ILE A 307 17.49 -23.73 -14.70
C ILE A 307 16.59 -22.86 -13.81
N PHE A 308 15.34 -23.24 -13.66
CA PHE A 308 14.38 -22.65 -12.71
C PHE A 308 13.68 -23.79 -12.00
N ASP A 309 14.23 -24.18 -10.86
CA ASP A 309 13.72 -25.25 -10.00
C ASP A 309 13.25 -24.63 -8.68
N LEU A 310 12.00 -24.87 -8.32
CA LEU A 310 11.40 -24.38 -7.09
C LEU A 310 11.22 -25.54 -6.13
N PRO A 311 11.42 -25.32 -4.81
CA PRO A 311 11.24 -26.37 -3.80
C PRO A 311 9.81 -26.86 -3.68
#